data_50e7cf65f599bfc8539b20f04dac1959
#
_entry.id   50e7cf65f599bfc8539b20f04dac1959
#
_cell.length_a   1.000
_cell.length_b   1.000
_cell.length_c   1.000
_cell.angle_alpha   90.00
_cell.angle_beta   90.00
_cell.angle_gamma   90.00
#
_symmetry.space_group_name_H-M   'P 1'
#
loop_
_entity.id
_entity.type
_entity.pdbx_description
1 polymer ?
#
loop_
_entity_poly.entity_id
_entity_poly.type
_entity_poly.pdbx_seq_one_letter_code
_entity_poly.pdbx_strand_id
1 'polypeptide(L)'
;MKDIKLKDKIAQGINDLFYIWKREFQTTFRDQGVLIFFILVPLGYPLLYSFIYDNEVVREVPAVVVDDSHSSLSREYLRKVDATPDIQIVSYCADMEEAKQMLKNRRAYGIIYIPSDFSDNIAKGKQTQVSIYCDMSGLLYYKSMLIANTAVSLDMNKDIKIARSGNTTDRQDEITAYPIEYEEISIFNLTAGFAAFLIPAVLVLIIQQTLLLGIGLAAGTARENNRFKDLVPINRHYNGTLRIVLGKGLSYFLVYILVAFYVLYVVPRLFSLNQIGQPSSLVLFVVPYLTACIFFAMTASIAIRNRETCMLIFVFTSVPLLFISGISWPGAAIPPFWKYVSYIFPSTFGINGFVKINNMGATLSEVAFEYKALWLQAGFYFLTTCWVYRWQILMSRKHAIERYKELKEKENLSKQINN
;
A
#
# COMPACT_ATOMS: atom_id res chain seq x y z
N MET A 1 15.73 -53.68 -11.13
CA MET A 1 15.64 -52.37 -10.48
C MET A 1 15.72 -52.59 -9.00
N LYS A 2 16.83 -52.18 -8.31
CA LYS A 2 16.96 -52.33 -6.87
C LYS A 2 15.87 -51.50 -6.18
N ASP A 3 15.09 -52.13 -5.31
CA ASP A 3 14.15 -51.43 -4.41
C ASP A 3 14.92 -50.49 -3.50
N ILE A 4 14.95 -49.22 -3.89
CA ILE A 4 15.54 -48.16 -3.08
C ILE A 4 14.68 -48.03 -1.81
N LYS A 5 15.28 -48.31 -0.64
CA LYS A 5 14.58 -48.19 0.66
C LYS A 5 13.93 -46.81 0.78
N LEU A 6 12.77 -46.71 1.41
CA LEU A 6 12.01 -45.48 1.57
C LEU A 6 12.87 -44.31 2.17
N LYS A 7 13.78 -44.67 3.10
CA LYS A 7 14.74 -43.73 3.70
C LYS A 7 15.67 -43.09 2.66
N ASP A 8 16.18 -43.87 1.68
CA ASP A 8 17.07 -43.36 0.65
C ASP A 8 16.34 -42.43 -0.34
N LYS A 9 15.05 -42.72 -0.61
CA LYS A 9 14.20 -41.84 -1.42
C LYS A 9 13.92 -40.49 -0.73
N ILE A 10 13.70 -40.50 0.60
CA ILE A 10 13.51 -39.31 1.39
C ILE A 10 14.80 -38.51 1.47
N ALA A 11 15.93 -39.15 1.79
CA ALA A 11 17.23 -38.51 1.86
C ALA A 11 17.62 -37.85 0.51
N GLN A 12 17.39 -38.57 -0.59
CA GLN A 12 17.59 -38.00 -1.93
C GLN A 12 16.66 -36.81 -2.19
N GLY A 13 15.40 -36.89 -1.71
CA GLY A 13 14.44 -35.81 -1.81
C GLY A 13 14.87 -34.53 -1.11
N ILE A 14 15.41 -34.66 0.08
CA ILE A 14 15.94 -33.56 0.89
C ILE A 14 17.18 -32.95 0.21
N ASN A 15 18.12 -33.79 -0.26
CA ASN A 15 19.30 -33.31 -0.97
C ASN A 15 18.93 -32.55 -2.25
N ASP A 16 17.97 -33.04 -3.03
CA ASP A 16 17.50 -32.37 -4.22
C ASP A 16 16.84 -31.01 -3.89
N LEU A 17 16.06 -30.95 -2.80
CA LEU A 17 15.45 -29.71 -2.30
C LEU A 17 16.52 -28.67 -1.95
N PHE A 18 17.54 -29.04 -1.17
CA PHE A 18 18.63 -28.15 -0.81
C PHE A 18 19.49 -27.73 -2.00
N TYR A 19 19.70 -28.63 -2.95
CA TYR A 19 20.38 -28.29 -4.21
C TYR A 19 19.59 -27.23 -4.99
N ILE A 20 18.28 -27.39 -5.15
CA ILE A 20 17.41 -26.47 -5.85
C ILE A 20 17.36 -25.13 -5.11
N TRP A 21 17.20 -25.16 -3.78
CA TRP A 21 17.24 -23.98 -2.95
C TRP A 21 18.52 -23.17 -3.13
N LYS A 22 19.68 -23.81 -3.00
CA LYS A 22 21.00 -23.15 -3.16
C LYS A 22 21.16 -22.57 -4.57
N ARG A 23 20.77 -23.31 -5.58
CA ARG A 23 20.88 -22.88 -6.98
C ARG A 23 19.96 -21.70 -7.26
N GLU A 24 18.71 -21.75 -6.80
CA GLU A 24 17.76 -20.64 -6.99
C GLU A 24 18.25 -19.37 -6.30
N PHE A 25 18.73 -19.51 -5.07
CA PHE A 25 19.33 -18.41 -4.33
C PHE A 25 20.50 -17.79 -5.10
N GLN A 26 21.43 -18.59 -5.57
CA GLN A 26 22.56 -18.11 -6.37
C GLN A 26 22.13 -17.44 -7.68
N THR A 27 21.12 -17.99 -8.35
CA THR A 27 20.61 -17.42 -9.60
C THR A 27 19.93 -16.07 -9.38
N THR A 28 19.14 -15.95 -8.31
CA THR A 28 18.49 -14.71 -7.91
C THR A 28 19.50 -13.59 -7.64
N PHE A 29 20.57 -13.88 -6.91
CA PHE A 29 21.61 -12.90 -6.60
C PHE A 29 22.59 -12.62 -7.74
N ARG A 30 22.63 -13.45 -8.78
CA ARG A 30 23.49 -13.27 -9.96
C ARG A 30 22.83 -12.45 -11.07
N ASP A 31 21.50 -12.44 -11.15
CA ASP A 31 20.76 -11.66 -12.14
C ASP A 31 20.53 -10.24 -11.60
N GLN A 32 21.22 -9.24 -12.19
CA GLN A 32 21.14 -7.84 -11.78
C GLN A 32 19.71 -7.30 -11.83
N GLY A 33 18.93 -7.67 -12.85
CA GLY A 33 17.53 -7.24 -12.95
C GLY A 33 16.67 -7.79 -11.83
N VAL A 34 16.83 -9.07 -11.49
CA VAL A 34 16.12 -9.70 -10.38
C VAL A 34 16.57 -9.09 -9.05
N LEU A 35 17.85 -8.85 -8.85
CA LEU A 35 18.40 -8.27 -7.61
C LEU A 35 17.87 -6.86 -7.35
N ILE A 36 17.80 -6.02 -8.37
CA ILE A 36 17.24 -4.66 -8.26
C ILE A 36 15.80 -4.72 -7.75
N PHE A 37 14.93 -5.47 -8.40
CA PHE A 37 13.50 -5.50 -8.07
C PHE A 37 13.17 -6.37 -6.87
N PHE A 38 14.03 -7.31 -6.51
CA PHE A 38 13.80 -8.24 -5.40
C PHE A 38 14.37 -7.73 -4.07
N ILE A 39 15.37 -6.85 -4.13
CA ILE A 39 16.05 -6.31 -2.94
C ILE A 39 16.04 -4.79 -2.94
N LEU A 40 16.59 -4.13 -3.98
CA LEU A 40 16.79 -2.69 -3.97
C LEU A 40 15.46 -1.93 -3.93
N VAL A 41 14.48 -2.33 -4.75
CA VAL A 41 13.17 -1.67 -4.79
C VAL A 41 12.43 -1.81 -3.46
N PRO A 42 12.25 -3.02 -2.85
CA PRO A 42 11.58 -3.11 -1.57
C PRO A 42 12.34 -2.47 -0.41
N LEU A 43 13.63 -2.19 -0.54
CA LEU A 43 14.37 -1.40 0.45
C LEU A 43 14.22 0.10 0.24
N GLY A 44 14.30 0.59 -1.00
CA GLY A 44 14.26 2.02 -1.31
C GLY A 44 12.87 2.62 -1.41
N TYR A 45 11.92 1.87 -1.98
CA TYR A 45 10.58 2.37 -2.26
C TYR A 45 9.77 2.73 -0.98
N PRO A 46 9.82 1.93 0.10
CA PRO A 46 9.21 2.31 1.38
C PRO A 46 9.78 3.60 1.97
N LEU A 47 11.09 3.80 1.89
CA LEU A 47 11.72 5.03 2.35
C LEU A 47 11.23 6.23 1.55
N LEU A 48 11.21 6.11 0.21
CA LEU A 48 10.74 7.18 -0.67
C LEU A 48 9.30 7.60 -0.33
N TYR A 49 8.39 6.64 -0.20
CA TYR A 49 7.00 6.94 0.18
C TYR A 49 6.91 7.59 1.55
N SER A 50 7.63 7.07 2.54
CA SER A 50 7.61 7.63 3.89
C SER A 50 8.15 9.06 3.93
N PHE A 51 9.22 9.38 3.18
CA PHE A 51 9.73 10.74 3.06
C PHE A 51 8.76 11.70 2.38
N ILE A 52 8.05 11.26 1.32
CA ILE A 52 7.08 12.11 0.62
C ILE A 52 5.92 12.50 1.53
N TYR A 53 5.49 11.60 2.40
CA TYR A 53 4.34 11.81 3.30
C TYR A 53 4.72 12.15 4.74
N ASP A 54 6.00 12.45 5.02
CA ASP A 54 6.51 12.71 6.38
C ASP A 54 5.79 13.85 7.11
N ASN A 55 5.37 14.87 6.37
CA ASN A 55 4.60 15.98 6.93
C ASN A 55 3.20 15.60 7.43
N GLU A 56 2.73 14.38 7.16
CA GLU A 56 1.45 13.80 7.58
C GLU A 56 0.19 14.65 7.32
N VAL A 57 0.22 15.96 7.63
CA VAL A 57 -0.88 16.92 7.53
C VAL A 57 -0.46 18.09 6.67
N VAL A 58 -1.34 18.53 5.78
CA VAL A 58 -1.11 19.75 5.01
C VAL A 58 -1.37 20.94 5.91
N ARG A 59 -0.37 21.80 6.07
CA ARG A 59 -0.42 23.03 6.87
C ARG A 59 -0.21 24.25 6.00
N GLU A 60 -0.53 25.44 6.55
CA GLU A 60 -0.33 26.72 5.90
C GLU A 60 -0.93 26.76 4.48
N VAL A 61 -2.17 26.26 4.34
CA VAL A 61 -2.86 26.28 3.04
C VAL A 61 -3.09 27.70 2.61
N PRO A 62 -2.56 28.12 1.44
CA PRO A 62 -2.73 29.49 0.95
C PRO A 62 -4.21 29.81 0.70
N ALA A 63 -4.73 30.83 1.39
CA ALA A 63 -6.07 31.35 1.24
C ALA A 63 -6.06 32.84 0.92
N VAL A 64 -7.08 33.31 0.19
CA VAL A 64 -7.32 34.73 -0.06
C VAL A 64 -8.61 35.16 0.62
N VAL A 65 -8.69 36.45 0.91
CA VAL A 65 -9.79 37.03 1.67
C VAL A 65 -10.47 38.09 0.82
N VAL A 66 -11.81 38.10 0.87
CA VAL A 66 -12.67 39.20 0.43
C VAL A 66 -13.46 39.65 1.64
N ASP A 67 -13.09 40.80 2.22
CA ASP A 67 -13.72 41.37 3.40
C ASP A 67 -14.49 42.63 3.03
N ASP A 68 -15.79 42.50 2.78
CA ASP A 68 -16.67 43.64 2.50
C ASP A 68 -17.12 44.36 3.78
N SER A 69 -16.90 43.80 4.95
CA SER A 69 -17.26 44.39 6.23
C SER A 69 -16.31 45.45 6.72
N HIS A 70 -15.00 45.28 6.45
CA HIS A 70 -13.90 46.14 6.92
C HIS A 70 -13.97 46.53 8.40
N SER A 71 -14.60 45.69 9.24
CA SER A 71 -14.87 45.93 10.65
C SER A 71 -13.71 45.46 11.55
N SER A 72 -13.75 45.85 12.83
CA SER A 72 -12.81 45.34 13.83
C SER A 72 -13.00 43.84 14.05
N LEU A 73 -14.26 43.37 14.00
CA LEU A 73 -14.64 41.98 14.25
C LEU A 73 -14.23 41.08 13.05
N SER A 74 -14.36 41.60 11.81
CA SER A 74 -13.87 40.84 10.63
C SER A 74 -12.37 40.67 10.66
N ARG A 75 -11.65 41.74 11.01
CA ARG A 75 -10.18 41.68 11.18
C ARG A 75 -9.75 40.73 12.32
N GLU A 76 -10.52 40.66 13.40
CA GLU A 76 -10.25 39.71 14.48
C GLU A 76 -10.46 38.28 14.01
N TYR A 77 -11.56 37.97 13.32
CA TYR A 77 -11.82 36.68 12.72
C TYR A 77 -10.68 36.23 11.80
N LEU A 78 -10.28 37.08 10.88
CA LEU A 78 -9.23 36.79 9.91
C LEU A 78 -7.87 36.57 10.59
N ARG A 79 -7.53 37.38 11.60
CA ARG A 79 -6.31 37.20 12.38
C ARG A 79 -6.30 35.88 13.16
N LYS A 80 -7.44 35.49 13.74
CA LYS A 80 -7.57 34.18 14.40
C LYS A 80 -7.44 33.03 13.41
N VAL A 81 -7.99 33.15 12.19
CA VAL A 81 -7.83 32.14 11.13
C VAL A 81 -6.39 32.03 10.66
N ASP A 82 -5.72 33.16 10.40
CA ASP A 82 -4.32 33.20 9.98
C ASP A 82 -3.34 32.70 11.06
N ALA A 83 -3.74 32.79 12.33
CA ALA A 83 -2.98 32.25 13.46
C ALA A 83 -3.14 30.74 13.62
N THR A 84 -4.04 30.09 12.89
CA THR A 84 -4.15 28.63 12.90
C THR A 84 -2.99 28.00 12.10
N PRO A 85 -2.54 26.80 12.45
CA PRO A 85 -1.48 26.14 11.70
C PRO A 85 -1.92 25.63 10.33
N ASP A 86 -3.21 25.67 10.03
CA ASP A 86 -3.78 25.05 8.84
C ASP A 86 -3.92 25.98 7.64
N ILE A 87 -4.02 27.32 7.89
CA ILE A 87 -4.28 28.33 6.85
C ILE A 87 -3.23 29.44 6.91
N GLN A 88 -2.80 29.90 5.76
CA GLN A 88 -2.03 31.13 5.58
C GLN A 88 -2.80 32.09 4.68
N ILE A 89 -3.11 33.30 5.16
CA ILE A 89 -3.73 34.34 4.36
C ILE A 89 -2.64 35.01 3.52
N VAL A 90 -2.64 34.76 2.20
CA VAL A 90 -1.60 35.26 1.28
C VAL A 90 -1.96 36.58 0.66
N SER A 91 -3.24 36.93 0.56
CA SER A 91 -3.68 38.21 -0.02
C SER A 91 -5.10 38.58 0.39
N TYR A 92 -5.36 39.89 0.44
CA TYR A 92 -6.68 40.50 0.51
C TYR A 92 -7.06 40.98 -0.89
N CYS A 93 -8.18 40.47 -1.41
CA CYS A 93 -8.68 40.84 -2.74
C CYS A 93 -9.79 41.89 -2.61
N ALA A 94 -9.87 42.80 -3.59
CA ALA A 94 -10.87 43.84 -3.60
C ALA A 94 -12.28 43.30 -3.87
N ASP A 95 -12.38 42.22 -4.65
CA ASP A 95 -13.64 41.61 -5.01
C ASP A 95 -13.51 40.07 -5.21
N MET A 96 -14.67 39.43 -5.36
CA MET A 96 -14.75 37.99 -5.56
C MET A 96 -14.13 37.55 -6.91
N GLU A 97 -14.11 38.40 -7.92
CA GLU A 97 -13.56 38.02 -9.22
C GLU A 97 -12.02 37.95 -9.18
N GLU A 98 -11.39 38.94 -8.53
CA GLU A 98 -9.95 38.89 -8.25
C GLU A 98 -9.58 37.62 -7.44
N ALA A 99 -10.34 37.31 -6.38
CA ALA A 99 -10.13 36.13 -5.58
C ALA A 99 -10.24 34.83 -6.41
N LYS A 100 -11.23 34.73 -7.29
CA LYS A 100 -11.36 33.58 -8.23
C LYS A 100 -10.18 33.48 -9.19
N GLN A 101 -9.62 34.60 -9.66
CA GLN A 101 -8.44 34.59 -10.51
C GLN A 101 -7.21 34.04 -9.75
N MET A 102 -7.07 34.35 -8.45
CA MET A 102 -6.02 33.78 -7.62
C MET A 102 -6.15 32.26 -7.50
N LEU A 103 -7.37 31.74 -7.36
CA LEU A 103 -7.62 30.27 -7.34
C LEU A 103 -7.32 29.64 -8.70
N LYS A 104 -7.80 30.24 -9.81
CA LYS A 104 -7.52 29.74 -11.17
C LYS A 104 -6.01 29.66 -11.46
N ASN A 105 -5.25 30.62 -10.96
CA ASN A 105 -3.80 30.64 -11.07
C ASN A 105 -3.07 29.76 -10.03
N ARG A 106 -3.79 29.02 -9.19
CA ARG A 106 -3.26 28.19 -8.09
C ARG A 106 -2.34 28.93 -7.13
N ARG A 107 -2.57 30.24 -6.95
CA ARG A 107 -1.90 31.03 -5.91
C ARG A 107 -2.57 30.91 -4.56
N ALA A 108 -3.83 30.49 -4.54
CA ALA A 108 -4.59 30.13 -3.35
C ALA A 108 -5.48 28.92 -3.64
N TYR A 109 -5.91 28.23 -2.59
CA TYR A 109 -6.78 27.05 -2.66
C TYR A 109 -8.15 27.28 -2.00
N GLY A 110 -8.34 28.44 -1.39
CA GLY A 110 -9.61 28.83 -0.81
C GLY A 110 -9.80 30.34 -0.72
N ILE A 111 -11.08 30.77 -0.68
CA ILE A 111 -11.50 32.14 -0.47
C ILE A 111 -12.31 32.20 0.80
N ILE A 112 -12.00 33.13 1.70
CA ILE A 112 -12.79 33.46 2.87
C ILE A 112 -13.52 34.74 2.54
N TYR A 113 -14.86 34.70 2.47
CA TYR A 113 -15.70 35.84 2.17
C TYR A 113 -16.47 36.28 3.43
N ILE A 114 -16.33 37.57 3.78
CA ILE A 114 -17.04 38.19 4.88
C ILE A 114 -17.96 39.29 4.32
N PRO A 115 -19.29 39.17 4.49
CA PRO A 115 -20.23 40.12 3.93
C PRO A 115 -20.20 41.47 4.66
N SER A 116 -20.65 42.54 3.99
CA SER A 116 -20.66 43.92 4.50
C SER A 116 -21.47 44.12 5.76
N ASP A 117 -22.54 43.33 5.98
CA ASP A 117 -23.43 43.38 7.14
C ASP A 117 -22.97 42.53 8.31
N PHE A 118 -21.77 41.91 8.25
CA PHE A 118 -21.24 40.97 9.23
C PHE A 118 -21.27 41.53 10.66
N SER A 119 -20.60 42.65 10.88
CA SER A 119 -20.52 43.30 12.21
C SER A 119 -21.85 43.86 12.68
N ASP A 120 -22.61 44.44 11.78
CA ASP A 120 -23.92 45.05 12.08
C ASP A 120 -24.94 44.02 12.54
N ASN A 121 -24.99 42.89 11.87
CA ASN A 121 -25.88 41.80 12.24
C ASN A 121 -25.52 41.21 13.62
N ILE A 122 -24.23 41.02 13.89
CA ILE A 122 -23.76 40.55 15.19
C ILE A 122 -24.13 41.58 16.27
N ALA A 123 -23.91 42.88 16.05
CA ALA A 123 -24.25 43.91 17.03
C ALA A 123 -25.78 43.95 17.34
N LYS A 124 -26.61 43.73 16.31
CA LYS A 124 -28.08 43.69 16.42
C LYS A 124 -28.63 42.35 16.97
N GLY A 125 -27.77 41.40 17.32
CA GLY A 125 -28.20 40.08 17.78
C GLY A 125 -28.72 39.17 16.68
N LYS A 126 -28.50 39.50 15.42
CA LYS A 126 -28.89 38.67 14.27
C LYS A 126 -27.79 37.70 13.87
N GLN A 127 -28.18 36.62 13.25
CA GLN A 127 -27.23 35.67 12.67
C GLN A 127 -26.58 36.25 11.40
N THR A 128 -25.30 36.03 11.25
CA THR A 128 -24.53 36.31 10.06
C THR A 128 -23.75 35.07 9.62
N GLN A 129 -23.12 35.12 8.47
CA GLN A 129 -22.35 34.00 7.93
C GLN A 129 -21.01 34.47 7.36
N VAL A 130 -19.97 33.64 7.52
CA VAL A 130 -18.75 33.70 6.76
C VAL A 130 -18.79 32.57 5.74
N SER A 131 -18.57 32.90 4.47
CA SER A 131 -18.62 31.90 3.40
C SER A 131 -17.20 31.48 3.00
N ILE A 132 -17.01 30.17 2.89
CA ILE A 132 -15.73 29.59 2.50
C ILE A 132 -15.90 28.91 1.14
N TYR A 133 -15.14 29.36 0.15
CA TYR A 133 -15.09 28.75 -1.16
C TYR A 133 -13.75 28.02 -1.31
N CYS A 134 -13.78 26.71 -1.45
CA CYS A 134 -12.58 25.88 -1.49
C CYS A 134 -12.43 25.16 -2.82
N ASP A 135 -11.18 25.00 -3.26
CA ASP A 135 -10.86 24.10 -4.35
C ASP A 135 -11.00 22.64 -3.88
N MET A 136 -12.09 21.99 -4.30
CA MET A 136 -12.40 20.59 -3.96
C MET A 136 -11.61 19.59 -4.81
N SER A 137 -10.77 20.04 -5.76
CA SER A 137 -9.87 19.14 -6.47
C SER A 137 -8.78 18.54 -5.56
N GLY A 138 -8.50 19.19 -4.43
CA GLY A 138 -7.58 18.73 -3.39
C GLY A 138 -8.30 18.54 -2.05
N LEU A 139 -8.73 17.32 -1.74
CA LEU A 139 -9.48 17.01 -0.52
C LEU A 139 -8.77 17.46 0.78
N LEU A 140 -7.45 17.40 0.83
CA LEU A 140 -6.68 17.81 2.00
C LEU A 140 -6.72 19.32 2.22
N TYR A 141 -6.67 20.12 1.16
CA TYR A 141 -6.82 21.59 1.25
C TYR A 141 -8.19 21.98 1.79
N TYR A 142 -9.25 21.34 1.27
CA TYR A 142 -10.61 21.54 1.76
C TYR A 142 -10.73 21.20 3.26
N LYS A 143 -10.16 20.06 3.67
CA LYS A 143 -10.19 19.63 5.08
C LYS A 143 -9.55 20.66 6.00
N SER A 144 -8.35 21.15 5.67
CA SER A 144 -7.65 22.17 6.45
C SER A 144 -8.44 23.47 6.53
N MET A 145 -8.96 23.96 5.40
CA MET A 145 -9.80 25.15 5.34
C MET A 145 -11.04 25.04 6.20
N LEU A 146 -11.74 23.89 6.14
CA LEU A 146 -12.96 23.64 6.91
C LEU A 146 -12.68 23.59 8.40
N ILE A 147 -11.67 22.86 8.83
CA ILE A 147 -11.33 22.68 10.26
C ILE A 147 -10.96 24.03 10.89
N ALA A 148 -10.03 24.78 10.26
CA ALA A 148 -9.58 26.03 10.81
C ALA A 148 -10.71 27.06 10.94
N ASN A 149 -11.49 27.26 9.86
CA ASN A 149 -12.59 28.24 9.91
C ASN A 149 -13.71 27.83 10.87
N THR A 150 -14.01 26.53 10.98
CA THR A 150 -14.99 26.03 11.94
C THR A 150 -14.52 26.24 13.37
N ALA A 151 -13.27 25.93 13.68
CA ALA A 151 -12.70 26.13 15.02
C ALA A 151 -12.74 27.61 15.43
N VAL A 152 -12.30 28.51 14.55
CA VAL A 152 -12.32 29.96 14.81
C VAL A 152 -13.76 30.48 14.95
N SER A 153 -14.67 30.00 14.11
CA SER A 153 -16.09 30.38 14.19
C SER A 153 -16.72 29.94 15.51
N LEU A 154 -16.42 28.76 15.99
CA LEU A 154 -16.91 28.25 17.28
C LEU A 154 -16.31 29.03 18.46
N ASP A 155 -15.02 29.35 18.41
CA ASP A 155 -14.35 30.16 19.45
C ASP A 155 -14.94 31.56 19.52
N MET A 156 -15.10 32.26 18.42
CA MET A 156 -15.72 33.58 18.39
C MET A 156 -17.21 33.56 18.80
N ASN A 157 -17.95 32.51 18.41
CA ASN A 157 -19.33 32.34 18.86
C ASN A 157 -19.42 32.21 20.39
N LYS A 158 -18.46 31.52 21.02
CA LYS A 158 -18.35 31.45 22.49
C LYS A 158 -18.17 32.85 23.09
N ASP A 159 -17.17 33.59 22.62
CA ASP A 159 -16.87 34.94 23.12
C ASP A 159 -18.08 35.87 22.97
N ILE A 160 -18.78 35.83 21.85
CA ILE A 160 -19.99 36.62 21.58
C ILE A 160 -21.13 36.23 22.54
N LYS A 161 -21.35 34.94 22.79
CA LYS A 161 -22.39 34.46 23.71
C LYS A 161 -22.12 34.91 25.15
N ILE A 162 -20.88 34.77 25.62
CA ILE A 162 -20.46 35.21 26.96
C ILE A 162 -20.62 36.73 27.11
N ALA A 163 -20.14 37.50 26.15
CA ALA A 163 -20.29 38.96 26.19
C ALA A 163 -21.75 39.42 26.23
N ARG A 164 -22.68 38.66 25.65
CA ARG A 164 -24.12 38.96 25.70
C ARG A 164 -24.81 38.53 26.98
N SER A 165 -24.26 37.55 27.68
CA SER A 165 -24.84 37.03 28.95
C SER A 165 -24.73 38.03 30.10
N GLY A 166 -23.86 39.05 30.00
CA GLY A 166 -23.65 40.05 31.01
C GLY A 166 -22.78 39.57 32.19
N ASN A 167 -23.04 40.03 33.38
CA ASN A 167 -22.27 39.63 34.56
C ASN A 167 -22.67 38.21 35.02
N THR A 168 -21.94 37.23 34.55
CA THR A 168 -22.10 35.82 34.83
C THR A 168 -20.89 35.27 35.59
N THR A 169 -21.03 34.10 36.19
CA THR A 169 -19.92 33.39 36.82
C THR A 169 -19.21 32.51 35.74
N ASP A 170 -17.94 32.18 35.97
CA ASP A 170 -17.16 31.32 35.06
C ASP A 170 -17.91 30.01 34.69
N ARG A 171 -18.63 29.45 35.66
CA ARG A 171 -19.45 28.24 35.44
C ARG A 171 -20.65 28.47 34.54
N GLN A 172 -21.30 29.64 34.65
CA GLN A 172 -22.41 30.02 33.77
C GLN A 172 -21.93 30.33 32.39
N ASP A 173 -20.74 30.93 32.25
CA ASP A 173 -20.08 31.19 30.96
C ASP A 173 -19.77 29.90 30.24
N GLU A 174 -19.22 28.92 30.94
CA GLU A 174 -18.94 27.59 30.42
C GLU A 174 -20.20 26.88 29.90
N ILE A 175 -21.29 26.88 30.71
CA ILE A 175 -22.57 26.31 30.30
C ILE A 175 -23.19 27.08 29.14
N THR A 176 -23.08 28.41 29.12
CA THR A 176 -23.58 29.26 28.03
C THR A 176 -22.80 29.04 26.73
N ALA A 177 -21.50 28.86 26.84
CA ALA A 177 -20.63 28.59 25.71
C ALA A 177 -20.92 27.22 25.09
N TYR A 178 -20.97 26.19 25.93
CA TYR A 178 -21.09 24.79 25.53
C TYR A 178 -22.19 24.09 26.36
N PRO A 179 -23.49 24.29 26.03
CA PRO A 179 -24.58 23.62 26.73
C PRO A 179 -24.55 22.09 26.54
N ILE A 180 -23.93 21.65 25.47
CA ILE A 180 -23.56 20.24 25.22
C ILE A 180 -22.06 20.25 24.98
N GLU A 181 -21.30 19.74 25.97
CA GLU A 181 -19.86 19.52 25.81
C GLU A 181 -19.63 18.27 24.98
N TYR A 182 -18.73 18.34 24.00
CA TYR A 182 -18.27 17.16 23.27
C TYR A 182 -16.77 17.03 23.45
N GLU A 183 -16.32 15.80 23.60
CA GLU A 183 -14.92 15.44 23.68
C GLU A 183 -14.56 14.63 22.43
N GLU A 184 -13.57 15.09 21.66
CA GLU A 184 -13.05 14.37 20.51
C GLU A 184 -11.82 13.58 20.93
N ILE A 185 -11.96 12.25 20.94
CA ILE A 185 -10.85 11.33 21.24
C ILE A 185 -10.46 10.61 19.96
N SER A 186 -9.34 11.01 19.40
CA SER A 186 -8.76 10.31 18.23
C SER A 186 -8.22 8.94 18.65
N ILE A 187 -8.67 7.87 17.97
CA ILE A 187 -8.25 6.49 18.23
C ILE A 187 -7.41 5.99 17.06
N PHE A 188 -6.28 5.32 17.34
CA PHE A 188 -5.39 4.65 16.39
C PHE A 188 -4.56 5.57 15.47
N ASN A 189 -5.09 6.70 15.03
CA ASN A 189 -4.35 7.70 14.24
C ASN A 189 -4.50 9.07 14.95
N LEU A 190 -3.68 9.29 15.94
CA LEU A 190 -3.76 10.47 16.83
C LEU A 190 -3.52 11.79 16.08
N THR A 191 -2.70 11.77 15.04
CA THR A 191 -2.36 12.94 14.23
C THR A 191 -3.38 13.22 13.13
N ALA A 192 -4.35 12.31 12.92
CA ALA A 192 -5.23 12.29 11.74
C ALA A 192 -4.47 12.41 10.42
N GLY A 193 -3.20 11.96 10.44
CA GLY A 193 -2.22 12.08 9.36
C GLY A 193 -2.52 11.15 8.20
N PHE A 194 -2.20 11.62 6.99
CA PHE A 194 -2.40 10.83 5.77
C PHE A 194 -1.38 9.71 5.64
N ALA A 195 -0.14 9.93 6.09
CA ALA A 195 0.90 8.91 6.12
C ALA A 195 0.53 7.74 7.02
N ALA A 196 0.15 8.01 8.26
CA ALA A 196 -0.27 7.00 9.23
C ALA A 196 -1.48 6.16 8.74
N PHE A 197 -2.33 6.73 7.88
CA PHE A 197 -3.46 6.05 7.25
C PHE A 197 -3.03 5.17 6.07
N LEU A 198 -2.22 5.70 5.12
CA LEU A 198 -1.97 5.06 3.83
C LEU A 198 -0.73 4.16 3.83
N ILE A 199 0.37 4.60 4.46
CA ILE A 199 1.67 3.93 4.35
C ILE A 199 1.62 2.46 4.80
N PRO A 200 1.01 2.08 5.94
CA PRO A 200 0.96 0.68 6.36
C PRO A 200 0.40 -0.26 5.30
N ALA A 201 -0.64 0.18 4.58
CA ALA A 201 -1.23 -0.59 3.49
C ALA A 201 -0.31 -0.69 2.27
N VAL A 202 0.33 0.42 1.90
CA VAL A 202 1.28 0.48 0.79
C VAL A 202 2.49 -0.42 1.05
N LEU A 203 3.02 -0.45 2.28
CA LEU A 203 4.15 -1.30 2.65
C LEU A 203 3.85 -2.80 2.45
N VAL A 204 2.65 -3.23 2.85
CA VAL A 204 2.21 -4.61 2.61
C VAL A 204 2.08 -4.89 1.11
N LEU A 205 1.48 -3.98 0.35
CA LEU A 205 1.33 -4.13 -1.09
C LEU A 205 2.68 -4.21 -1.81
N ILE A 206 3.67 -3.40 -1.40
CA ILE A 206 5.03 -3.42 -1.95
C ILE A 206 5.63 -4.82 -1.83
N ILE A 207 5.47 -5.51 -0.71
CA ILE A 207 5.97 -6.88 -0.52
C ILE A 207 5.38 -7.83 -1.56
N GLN A 208 4.06 -7.84 -1.76
CA GLN A 208 3.44 -8.70 -2.77
C GLN A 208 3.90 -8.35 -4.19
N GLN A 209 3.92 -7.06 -4.51
CA GLN A 209 4.24 -6.61 -5.86
C GLN A 209 5.70 -6.87 -6.23
N THR A 210 6.62 -6.65 -5.30
CA THR A 210 8.05 -6.92 -5.53
C THR A 210 8.35 -8.43 -5.58
N LEU A 211 7.62 -9.26 -4.82
CA LEU A 211 7.65 -10.72 -4.97
C LEU A 211 7.16 -11.15 -6.36
N LEU A 212 6.03 -10.63 -6.80
CA LEU A 212 5.46 -10.93 -8.12
C LEU A 212 6.44 -10.54 -9.25
N LEU A 213 7.02 -9.35 -9.14
CA LEU A 213 7.96 -8.83 -10.12
C LEU A 213 9.28 -9.62 -10.11
N GLY A 214 9.88 -9.88 -8.95
CA GLY A 214 11.15 -10.59 -8.85
C GLY A 214 11.06 -12.05 -9.29
N ILE A 215 10.04 -12.79 -8.83
CA ILE A 215 9.81 -14.19 -9.28
C ILE A 215 9.44 -14.23 -10.75
N GLY A 216 8.65 -13.27 -11.23
CA GLY A 216 8.28 -13.14 -12.63
C GLY A 216 9.46 -12.86 -13.54
N LEU A 217 10.35 -11.94 -13.14
CA LEU A 217 11.58 -11.65 -13.88
C LEU A 217 12.51 -12.86 -13.95
N ALA A 218 12.71 -13.57 -12.83
CA ALA A 218 13.50 -14.78 -12.79
C ALA A 218 12.94 -15.85 -13.75
N ALA A 219 11.60 -15.99 -13.78
CA ALA A 219 10.93 -16.89 -14.72
C ALA A 219 11.07 -16.43 -16.17
N GLY A 220 10.94 -15.13 -16.46
CA GLY A 220 11.15 -14.53 -17.79
C GLY A 220 12.55 -14.77 -18.29
N THR A 221 13.57 -14.47 -17.48
CA THR A 221 14.99 -14.71 -17.78
C THR A 221 15.27 -16.18 -18.07
N ALA A 222 14.74 -17.09 -17.24
CA ALA A 222 14.93 -18.53 -17.45
C ALA A 222 14.37 -18.99 -18.81
N ARG A 223 13.25 -18.42 -19.24
CA ARG A 223 12.62 -18.72 -20.53
C ARG A 223 13.34 -18.09 -21.72
N GLU A 224 13.78 -16.84 -21.61
CA GLU A 224 14.53 -16.16 -22.67
C GLU A 224 15.86 -16.85 -22.96
N ASN A 225 16.54 -17.36 -21.95
CA ASN A 225 17.82 -18.05 -22.06
C ASN A 225 17.68 -19.50 -22.57
N ASN A 226 16.45 -19.98 -22.84
CA ASN A 226 16.19 -21.34 -23.27
C ASN A 226 15.50 -21.35 -24.65
N ARG A 227 16.07 -22.12 -25.63
CA ARG A 227 15.50 -22.26 -26.98
C ARG A 227 14.01 -22.64 -26.98
N PHE A 228 13.60 -23.50 -26.06
CA PHE A 228 12.21 -23.99 -25.95
C PHE A 228 11.37 -23.19 -24.96
N LYS A 229 11.92 -22.13 -24.39
CA LYS A 229 11.24 -21.27 -23.37
C LYS A 229 10.73 -22.06 -22.14
N ASP A 230 11.43 -23.11 -21.76
CA ASP A 230 11.11 -23.94 -20.61
C ASP A 230 11.54 -23.25 -19.30
N LEU A 231 10.66 -23.31 -18.30
CA LEU A 231 10.90 -22.73 -16.97
C LEU A 231 11.79 -23.62 -16.09
N VAL A 232 11.75 -24.92 -16.32
CA VAL A 232 12.47 -25.90 -15.50
C VAL A 232 13.64 -26.48 -16.29
N PRO A 233 14.89 -26.36 -15.81
CA PRO A 233 16.04 -26.92 -16.48
C PRO A 233 16.04 -28.45 -16.43
N ILE A 234 16.54 -29.08 -17.49
CA ILE A 234 16.68 -30.53 -17.58
C ILE A 234 17.90 -30.96 -16.76
N ASN A 235 17.64 -31.42 -15.52
CA ASN A 235 18.68 -31.96 -14.63
C ASN A 235 18.07 -33.05 -13.75
N ARG A 236 18.90 -34.01 -13.30
CA ARG A 236 18.48 -35.12 -12.45
C ARG A 236 17.84 -34.70 -11.12
N HIS A 237 18.22 -33.54 -10.60
CA HIS A 237 17.69 -32.98 -9.36
C HIS A 237 16.29 -32.35 -9.52
N TYR A 238 15.87 -32.01 -10.75
CA TYR A 238 14.58 -31.41 -11.07
C TYR A 238 13.50 -32.43 -11.47
N ASN A 239 13.54 -33.64 -10.88
CA ASN A 239 12.63 -34.71 -11.24
C ASN A 239 11.34 -34.79 -10.38
N GLY A 240 11.24 -34.00 -9.31
CA GLY A 240 10.09 -34.01 -8.40
C GLY A 240 9.45 -32.65 -8.24
N THR A 241 8.15 -32.53 -8.52
CA THR A 241 7.39 -31.27 -8.43
C THR A 241 7.49 -30.62 -7.05
N LEU A 242 7.24 -31.39 -5.98
CA LEU A 242 7.31 -30.89 -4.60
C LEU A 242 8.70 -30.36 -4.23
N ARG A 243 9.77 -31.05 -4.66
CA ARG A 243 11.14 -30.63 -4.38
C ARG A 243 11.46 -29.28 -5.04
N ILE A 244 10.95 -29.07 -6.26
CA ILE A 244 11.14 -27.83 -7.00
C ILE A 244 10.36 -26.68 -6.34
N VAL A 245 9.07 -26.90 -6.08
CA VAL A 245 8.19 -25.88 -5.50
C VAL A 245 8.66 -25.47 -4.11
N LEU A 246 8.97 -26.42 -3.24
CA LEU A 246 9.45 -26.13 -1.89
C LEU A 246 10.86 -25.55 -1.88
N GLY A 247 11.78 -26.06 -2.73
CA GLY A 247 13.14 -25.53 -2.82
C GLY A 247 13.19 -24.08 -3.31
N LYS A 248 12.43 -23.74 -4.35
CA LYS A 248 12.31 -22.36 -4.83
C LYS A 248 11.55 -21.49 -3.82
N GLY A 249 10.42 -21.96 -3.32
CA GLY A 249 9.63 -21.24 -2.32
C GLY A 249 10.43 -20.88 -1.06
N LEU A 250 11.25 -21.83 -0.56
CA LEU A 250 12.12 -21.59 0.59
C LEU A 250 13.19 -20.51 0.30
N SER A 251 13.75 -20.49 -0.93
CA SER A 251 14.70 -19.44 -1.31
C SER A 251 14.08 -18.06 -1.22
N TYR A 252 12.91 -17.89 -1.79
CA TYR A 252 12.18 -16.62 -1.79
C TYR A 252 11.71 -16.24 -0.37
N PHE A 253 11.25 -17.22 0.42
CA PHE A 253 10.79 -16.99 1.79
C PHE A 253 11.92 -16.47 2.69
N LEU A 254 13.11 -17.06 2.61
CA LEU A 254 14.25 -16.63 3.44
C LEU A 254 14.74 -15.23 3.09
N VAL A 255 14.68 -14.83 1.83
CA VAL A 255 14.99 -13.45 1.44
C VAL A 255 13.90 -12.50 1.93
N TYR A 256 12.64 -12.85 1.69
CA TYR A 256 11.53 -11.93 1.97
C TYR A 256 11.13 -11.84 3.44
N ILE A 257 11.50 -12.78 4.28
CA ILE A 257 11.32 -12.60 5.73
C ILE A 257 12.18 -11.44 6.27
N LEU A 258 13.40 -11.27 5.72
CA LEU A 258 14.28 -10.15 6.06
C LEU A 258 13.76 -8.83 5.46
N VAL A 259 13.30 -8.87 4.20
CA VAL A 259 12.68 -7.71 3.55
C VAL A 259 11.42 -7.29 4.30
N ALA A 260 10.55 -8.23 4.67
CA ALA A 260 9.33 -7.94 5.42
C ALA A 260 9.62 -7.36 6.81
N PHE A 261 10.63 -7.87 7.50
CA PHE A 261 11.08 -7.29 8.76
C PHE A 261 11.51 -5.83 8.59
N TYR A 262 12.30 -5.55 7.56
CA TYR A 262 12.71 -4.18 7.27
C TYR A 262 11.51 -3.29 6.92
N VAL A 263 10.69 -3.72 5.95
CA VAL A 263 9.57 -2.92 5.42
C VAL A 263 8.48 -2.69 6.45
N LEU A 264 8.09 -3.72 7.22
CA LEU A 264 6.93 -3.66 8.12
C LEU A 264 7.27 -3.28 9.57
N TYR A 265 8.54 -3.31 9.95
CA TYR A 265 8.95 -3.02 11.32
C TYR A 265 9.97 -1.88 11.39
N VAL A 266 11.05 -1.92 10.58
CA VAL A 266 12.11 -0.90 10.65
C VAL A 266 11.64 0.42 10.06
N VAL A 267 11.08 0.40 8.85
CA VAL A 267 10.65 1.63 8.16
C VAL A 267 9.60 2.40 8.96
N PRO A 268 8.49 1.80 9.45
CA PRO A 268 7.53 2.55 10.25
C PRO A 268 8.13 3.18 11.52
N ARG A 269 9.13 2.53 12.14
CA ARG A 269 9.84 3.11 13.30
C ARG A 269 10.73 4.28 12.94
N LEU A 270 11.39 4.26 11.79
CA LEU A 270 12.23 5.37 11.33
C LEU A 270 11.42 6.66 11.11
N PHE A 271 10.17 6.53 10.69
CA PHE A 271 9.26 7.65 10.42
C PHE A 271 8.20 7.85 11.53
N SER A 272 8.43 7.29 12.71
CA SER A 272 7.54 7.45 13.88
C SER A 272 6.07 7.12 13.58
N LEU A 273 5.80 6.25 12.61
CA LEU A 273 4.45 5.78 12.31
C LEU A 273 3.92 4.91 13.45
N ASN A 274 2.63 5.01 13.74
CA ASN A 274 1.99 4.27 14.82
C ASN A 274 2.16 2.75 14.66
N GLN A 275 2.73 2.12 15.68
CA GLN A 275 2.88 0.67 15.81
C GLN A 275 2.42 0.25 17.21
N ILE A 276 1.11 0.01 17.36
CA ILE A 276 0.50 -0.38 18.65
C ILE A 276 0.52 -1.90 18.81
N GLY A 277 0.60 -2.62 17.69
CA GLY A 277 0.49 -4.08 17.62
C GLY A 277 1.61 -4.82 18.34
N GLN A 278 1.27 -6.00 18.88
CA GLN A 278 2.26 -6.90 19.48
C GLN A 278 3.15 -7.52 18.39
N PRO A 279 4.50 -7.46 18.53
CA PRO A 279 5.42 -8.01 17.54
C PRO A 279 5.22 -9.49 17.26
N SER A 280 4.82 -10.28 18.26
CA SER A 280 4.54 -11.72 18.10
C SER A 280 3.36 -11.99 17.16
N SER A 281 2.27 -11.25 17.31
CA SER A 281 1.09 -11.33 16.43
C SER A 281 1.45 -10.96 14.99
N LEU A 282 2.28 -9.93 14.83
CA LEU A 282 2.74 -9.46 13.53
C LEU A 282 3.61 -10.51 12.83
N VAL A 283 4.61 -11.09 13.52
CA VAL A 283 5.47 -12.14 12.96
C VAL A 283 4.66 -13.35 12.53
N LEU A 284 3.74 -13.82 13.39
CA LEU A 284 2.89 -14.97 13.08
C LEU A 284 1.94 -14.68 11.90
N PHE A 285 1.46 -13.45 11.75
CA PHE A 285 0.62 -13.05 10.63
C PHE A 285 1.39 -12.94 9.30
N VAL A 286 2.64 -12.46 9.33
CA VAL A 286 3.47 -12.29 8.14
C VAL A 286 3.84 -13.62 7.49
N VAL A 287 3.98 -14.71 8.25
CA VAL A 287 4.31 -16.05 7.71
C VAL A 287 3.31 -16.54 6.66
N PRO A 288 1.99 -16.67 6.93
CA PRO A 288 1.03 -17.07 5.91
C PRO A 288 0.91 -16.05 4.78
N TYR A 289 1.06 -14.76 5.08
CA TYR A 289 1.04 -13.72 4.06
C TYR A 289 2.17 -13.89 3.03
N LEU A 290 3.42 -14.02 3.48
CA LEU A 290 4.56 -14.26 2.59
C LEU A 290 4.41 -15.57 1.82
N THR A 291 3.97 -16.63 2.48
CA THR A 291 3.75 -17.94 1.87
C THR A 291 2.71 -17.87 0.75
N ALA A 292 1.59 -17.19 0.99
CA ALA A 292 0.55 -16.99 -0.02
C ALA A 292 1.07 -16.14 -1.20
N CYS A 293 1.79 -15.05 -0.94
CA CYS A 293 2.37 -14.19 -1.97
C CYS A 293 3.38 -14.92 -2.85
N ILE A 294 4.24 -15.74 -2.26
CA ILE A 294 5.25 -16.52 -2.99
C ILE A 294 4.59 -17.51 -3.94
N PHE A 295 3.65 -18.32 -3.45
CA PHE A 295 2.97 -19.30 -4.30
C PHE A 295 2.03 -18.64 -5.31
N PHE A 296 1.41 -17.52 -4.99
CA PHE A 296 0.68 -16.70 -5.94
C PHE A 296 1.60 -16.22 -7.09
N ALA A 297 2.76 -15.65 -6.77
CA ALA A 297 3.72 -15.18 -7.76
C ALA A 297 4.30 -16.33 -8.60
N MET A 298 4.61 -17.48 -7.99
CA MET A 298 5.04 -18.69 -8.70
C MET A 298 3.93 -19.23 -9.62
N THR A 299 2.67 -19.17 -9.23
CA THR A 299 1.54 -19.54 -10.10
C THR A 299 1.40 -18.54 -11.26
N ALA A 300 1.44 -17.25 -10.97
CA ALA A 300 1.34 -16.19 -11.98
C ALA A 300 2.50 -16.23 -13.00
N SER A 301 3.66 -16.78 -12.62
CA SER A 301 4.81 -16.95 -13.51
C SER A 301 4.54 -17.79 -14.77
N ILE A 302 3.43 -18.55 -14.80
CA ILE A 302 3.01 -19.29 -16.01
C ILE A 302 2.69 -18.35 -17.17
N ALA A 303 2.08 -17.19 -16.87
CA ALA A 303 1.71 -16.20 -17.87
C ALA A 303 2.90 -15.38 -18.39
N ILE A 304 4.02 -15.40 -17.68
CA ILE A 304 5.19 -14.59 -17.97
C ILE A 304 6.09 -15.35 -18.97
N ARG A 305 6.13 -14.87 -20.21
CA ARG A 305 6.94 -15.47 -21.29
C ARG A 305 8.31 -14.80 -21.46
N ASN A 306 8.41 -13.52 -21.13
CA ASN A 306 9.60 -12.68 -21.23
C ASN A 306 9.61 -11.65 -20.10
N ARG A 307 10.73 -10.94 -19.92
CA ARG A 307 10.88 -9.91 -18.88
C ARG A 307 9.87 -8.77 -19.04
N GLU A 308 9.57 -8.34 -20.26
CA GLU A 308 8.63 -7.26 -20.56
C GLU A 308 7.20 -7.58 -20.09
N THR A 309 6.73 -8.81 -20.33
CA THR A 309 5.40 -9.24 -19.85
C THR A 309 5.27 -9.13 -18.34
N CYS A 310 6.35 -9.41 -17.59
CA CYS A 310 6.35 -9.26 -16.14
C CYS A 310 6.17 -7.81 -15.71
N MET A 311 6.87 -6.88 -16.35
CA MET A 311 6.75 -5.44 -16.08
C MET A 311 5.34 -4.92 -16.36
N LEU A 312 4.73 -5.36 -17.48
CA LEU A 312 3.35 -4.99 -17.81
C LEU A 312 2.36 -5.47 -16.73
N ILE A 313 2.44 -6.73 -16.30
CA ILE A 313 1.58 -7.26 -15.24
C ILE A 313 1.75 -6.45 -13.95
N PHE A 314 2.99 -6.13 -13.57
CA PHE A 314 3.26 -5.33 -12.38
C PHE A 314 2.60 -3.94 -12.45
N VAL A 315 2.82 -3.20 -13.56
CA VAL A 315 2.28 -1.84 -13.73
C VAL A 315 0.74 -1.86 -13.70
N PHE A 316 0.11 -2.77 -14.43
CA PHE A 316 -1.36 -2.84 -14.50
C PHE A 316 -2.03 -3.39 -13.25
N THR A 317 -1.30 -4.03 -12.33
CA THR A 317 -1.89 -4.58 -11.09
C THR A 317 -1.62 -3.72 -9.87
N SER A 318 -0.54 -2.93 -9.83
CA SER A 318 -0.11 -2.21 -8.62
C SER A 318 -1.15 -1.21 -8.11
N VAL A 319 -1.61 -0.29 -8.96
CA VAL A 319 -2.57 0.75 -8.57
C VAL A 319 -3.97 0.19 -8.33
N PRO A 320 -4.56 -0.63 -9.23
CA PRO A 320 -5.87 -1.24 -8.97
C PRO A 320 -5.93 -2.04 -7.67
N LEU A 321 -4.87 -2.79 -7.32
CA LEU A 321 -4.86 -3.57 -6.08
C LEU A 321 -4.92 -2.70 -4.82
N LEU A 322 -4.32 -1.51 -4.83
CA LEU A 322 -4.43 -0.58 -3.71
C LEU A 322 -5.87 -0.11 -3.51
N PHE A 323 -6.58 0.21 -4.61
CA PHE A 323 -7.97 0.67 -4.52
C PHE A 323 -8.94 -0.44 -4.08
N ILE A 324 -8.82 -1.65 -4.65
CA ILE A 324 -9.73 -2.76 -4.30
C ILE A 324 -9.39 -3.42 -2.95
N SER A 325 -8.27 -3.08 -2.32
CA SER A 325 -7.92 -3.56 -0.97
C SER A 325 -8.84 -3.05 0.13
N GLY A 326 -9.57 -1.95 -0.12
CA GLY A 326 -10.49 -1.35 0.84
C GLY A 326 -9.87 -0.28 1.74
N ILE A 327 -8.59 0.09 1.53
CA ILE A 327 -7.91 1.13 2.31
C ILE A 327 -8.05 2.50 1.66
N SER A 328 -7.64 2.66 0.38
CA SER A 328 -7.77 3.95 -0.32
C SER A 328 -9.23 4.34 -0.59
N TRP A 329 -10.09 3.35 -0.78
CA TRP A 329 -11.52 3.51 -0.92
C TRP A 329 -12.24 2.64 0.11
N PRO A 330 -13.23 3.17 0.86
CA PRO A 330 -13.88 2.41 1.93
C PRO A 330 -14.44 1.08 1.43
N GLY A 331 -14.08 -0.03 2.07
CA GLY A 331 -14.46 -1.37 1.64
C GLY A 331 -15.98 -1.61 1.55
N ALA A 332 -16.77 -0.85 2.33
CA ALA A 332 -18.24 -0.86 2.26
C ALA A 332 -18.79 -0.24 0.97
N ALA A 333 -18.03 0.67 0.34
CA ALA A 333 -18.42 1.36 -0.89
C ALA A 333 -17.87 0.69 -2.16
N ILE A 334 -17.11 -0.40 -2.03
CA ILE A 334 -16.61 -1.19 -3.17
C ILE A 334 -17.76 -2.05 -3.73
N PRO A 335 -18.06 -1.97 -5.04
CA PRO A 335 -19.06 -2.84 -5.64
C PRO A 335 -18.75 -4.34 -5.41
N PRO A 336 -19.77 -5.20 -5.17
CA PRO A 336 -19.56 -6.60 -4.78
C PRO A 336 -18.66 -7.38 -5.74
N PHE A 337 -18.78 -7.16 -7.04
CA PHE A 337 -17.93 -7.79 -8.05
C PHE A 337 -16.42 -7.56 -7.77
N TRP A 338 -16.01 -6.30 -7.59
CA TRP A 338 -14.62 -5.96 -7.33
C TRP A 338 -14.12 -6.45 -5.97
N LYS A 339 -15.03 -6.51 -4.99
CA LYS A 339 -14.74 -7.10 -3.68
C LYS A 339 -14.39 -8.58 -3.80
N TYR A 340 -15.12 -9.36 -4.60
CA TYR A 340 -14.78 -10.77 -4.84
C TYR A 340 -13.50 -10.93 -5.66
N VAL A 341 -13.26 -10.05 -6.65
CA VAL A 341 -12.00 -10.04 -7.41
C VAL A 341 -10.81 -9.75 -6.49
N SER A 342 -10.95 -8.85 -5.52
CA SER A 342 -9.87 -8.54 -4.57
C SER A 342 -9.45 -9.75 -3.73
N TYR A 343 -10.37 -10.69 -3.45
CA TYR A 343 -10.08 -11.89 -2.67
C TYR A 343 -9.18 -12.91 -3.39
N ILE A 344 -8.91 -12.72 -4.67
CA ILE A 344 -7.90 -13.50 -5.39
C ILE A 344 -6.48 -13.12 -4.92
N PHE A 345 -6.27 -11.89 -4.50
CA PHE A 345 -4.95 -11.36 -4.18
C PHE A 345 -4.63 -11.47 -2.69
N PRO A 346 -3.50 -12.06 -2.30
CA PRO A 346 -3.09 -12.13 -0.89
C PRO A 346 -2.97 -10.77 -0.23
N SER A 347 -2.61 -9.70 -0.98
CA SER A 347 -2.49 -8.34 -0.46
C SER A 347 -3.78 -7.83 0.17
N THR A 348 -4.96 -8.22 -0.31
CA THR A 348 -6.23 -7.77 0.26
C THR A 348 -6.38 -8.20 1.72
N PHE A 349 -6.18 -9.47 2.02
CA PHE A 349 -6.21 -9.97 3.39
C PHE A 349 -4.97 -9.54 4.18
N GLY A 350 -3.81 -9.49 3.50
CA GLY A 350 -2.55 -9.03 4.10
C GLY A 350 -2.66 -7.60 4.61
N ILE A 351 -3.17 -6.67 3.80
CA ILE A 351 -3.36 -5.26 4.15
C ILE A 351 -4.36 -5.12 5.31
N ASN A 352 -5.55 -5.72 5.17
CA ASN A 352 -6.60 -5.58 6.18
C ASN A 352 -6.17 -6.17 7.53
N GLY A 353 -5.53 -7.33 7.55
CA GLY A 353 -5.05 -7.93 8.79
C GLY A 353 -3.86 -7.18 9.39
N PHE A 354 -2.90 -6.78 8.55
CA PHE A 354 -1.73 -6.02 9.01
C PHE A 354 -2.13 -4.68 9.63
N VAL A 355 -3.00 -3.91 8.99
CA VAL A 355 -3.46 -2.61 9.52
C VAL A 355 -4.19 -2.79 10.86
N LYS A 356 -5.04 -3.81 10.99
CA LYS A 356 -5.69 -4.13 12.29
C LYS A 356 -4.67 -4.48 13.37
N ILE A 357 -3.68 -5.32 13.07
CA ILE A 357 -2.65 -5.69 14.05
C ILE A 357 -1.75 -4.49 14.36
N ASN A 358 -1.18 -3.86 13.34
CA ASN A 358 -0.14 -2.85 13.50
C ASN A 358 -0.69 -1.53 14.07
N ASN A 359 -1.78 -1.02 13.49
CA ASN A 359 -2.31 0.30 13.83
C ASN A 359 -3.36 0.27 14.95
N MET A 360 -4.13 -0.84 15.07
CA MET A 360 -5.21 -0.94 16.04
C MET A 360 -4.87 -1.86 17.22
N GLY A 361 -3.69 -2.53 17.19
CA GLY A 361 -3.27 -3.42 18.26
C GLY A 361 -4.03 -4.74 18.34
N ALA A 362 -4.72 -5.14 17.25
CA ALA A 362 -5.50 -6.36 17.23
C ALA A 362 -4.65 -7.63 17.45
N THR A 363 -5.21 -8.58 18.16
CA THR A 363 -4.64 -9.91 18.35
C THR A 363 -4.90 -10.82 17.16
N LEU A 364 -4.19 -11.95 17.04
CA LEU A 364 -4.44 -12.94 15.97
C LEU A 364 -5.87 -13.50 15.98
N SER A 365 -6.51 -13.57 17.14
CA SER A 365 -7.91 -14.03 17.26
C SER A 365 -8.89 -13.04 16.64
N GLU A 366 -8.61 -11.74 16.73
CA GLU A 366 -9.45 -10.68 16.17
C GLU A 366 -9.29 -10.54 14.65
N VAL A 367 -8.15 -10.96 14.10
CA VAL A 367 -7.90 -11.04 12.65
C VAL A 367 -8.00 -12.47 12.11
N ALA A 368 -8.72 -13.36 12.82
CA ALA A 368 -8.80 -14.77 12.47
C ALA A 368 -9.36 -15.01 11.06
N PHE A 369 -10.23 -14.14 10.55
CA PHE A 369 -10.76 -14.24 9.19
C PHE A 369 -9.65 -14.05 8.15
N GLU A 370 -8.90 -12.96 8.23
CA GLU A 370 -7.80 -12.64 7.31
C GLU A 370 -6.67 -13.68 7.43
N TYR A 371 -6.35 -14.09 8.65
CA TYR A 371 -5.33 -15.09 8.92
C TYR A 371 -5.67 -16.46 8.31
N LYS A 372 -6.91 -16.93 8.49
CA LYS A 372 -7.38 -18.19 7.89
C LYS A 372 -7.49 -18.09 6.37
N ALA A 373 -7.93 -16.94 5.84
CA ALA A 373 -8.00 -16.69 4.41
C ALA A 373 -6.62 -16.76 3.76
N LEU A 374 -5.58 -16.19 4.39
CA LEU A 374 -4.19 -16.27 3.91
C LEU A 374 -3.67 -17.72 3.90
N TRP A 375 -3.94 -18.52 4.92
CA TRP A 375 -3.58 -19.93 4.91
C TRP A 375 -4.31 -20.73 3.84
N LEU A 376 -5.59 -20.44 3.63
CA LEU A 376 -6.37 -21.06 2.55
C LEU A 376 -5.82 -20.68 1.17
N GLN A 377 -5.49 -19.40 0.96
CA GLN A 377 -4.83 -18.95 -0.27
C GLN A 377 -3.45 -19.59 -0.44
N ALA A 378 -2.64 -19.68 0.61
CA ALA A 378 -1.33 -20.34 0.57
C ALA A 378 -1.47 -21.80 0.12
N GLY A 379 -2.44 -22.54 0.67
CA GLY A 379 -2.75 -23.92 0.27
C GLY A 379 -3.23 -24.02 -1.17
N PHE A 380 -4.16 -23.15 -1.57
CA PHE A 380 -4.68 -23.10 -2.94
C PHE A 380 -3.57 -22.80 -3.96
N TYR A 381 -2.78 -21.73 -3.72
CA TYR A 381 -1.69 -21.37 -4.62
C TYR A 381 -0.52 -22.35 -4.58
N PHE A 382 -0.30 -23.05 -3.48
CA PHE A 382 0.64 -24.17 -3.45
C PHE A 382 0.23 -25.29 -4.41
N LEU A 383 -1.04 -25.69 -4.40
CA LEU A 383 -1.57 -26.72 -5.29
C LEU A 383 -1.52 -26.29 -6.75
N THR A 384 -1.91 -25.06 -7.07
CA THR A 384 -1.83 -24.51 -8.43
C THR A 384 -0.38 -24.39 -8.90
N THR A 385 0.54 -23.96 -8.04
CA THR A 385 1.98 -23.96 -8.33
C THR A 385 2.49 -25.38 -8.63
N CYS A 386 2.13 -26.37 -7.83
CA CYS A 386 2.51 -27.75 -8.09
C CYS A 386 1.97 -28.24 -9.44
N TRP A 387 0.74 -27.91 -9.78
CA TRP A 387 0.15 -28.25 -11.07
C TRP A 387 0.91 -27.59 -12.23
N VAL A 388 1.20 -26.30 -12.14
CA VAL A 388 1.96 -25.51 -13.12
C VAL A 388 3.35 -26.10 -13.32
N TYR A 389 4.10 -26.35 -12.26
CA TYR A 389 5.46 -26.88 -12.36
C TYR A 389 5.47 -28.33 -12.86
N ARG A 390 4.49 -29.14 -12.52
CA ARG A 390 4.34 -30.50 -13.08
C ARG A 390 4.14 -30.44 -14.60
N TRP A 391 3.29 -29.55 -15.08
CA TRP A 391 3.07 -29.34 -16.50
C TRP A 391 4.36 -28.89 -17.20
N GLN A 392 5.09 -27.94 -16.61
CA GLN A 392 6.37 -27.46 -17.13
C GLN A 392 7.43 -28.59 -17.20
N ILE A 393 7.52 -29.44 -16.19
CA ILE A 393 8.44 -30.60 -16.20
C ILE A 393 8.12 -31.55 -17.36
N LEU A 394 6.83 -31.82 -17.60
CA LEU A 394 6.42 -32.69 -18.72
C LEU A 394 6.77 -32.08 -20.07
N MET A 395 6.55 -30.77 -20.26
CA MET A 395 6.92 -30.06 -21.47
C MET A 395 8.43 -30.04 -21.70
N SER A 396 9.23 -29.71 -20.67
CA SER A 396 10.69 -29.73 -20.75
C SER A 396 11.22 -31.11 -21.16
N ARG A 397 10.65 -32.21 -20.62
CA ARG A 397 11.02 -33.57 -21.01
C ARG A 397 10.69 -33.87 -22.46
N LYS A 398 9.52 -33.44 -22.95
CA LYS A 398 9.14 -33.58 -24.35
C LYS A 398 10.14 -32.88 -25.28
N HIS A 399 10.44 -31.64 -25.01
CA HIS A 399 11.43 -30.87 -25.76
C HIS A 399 12.84 -31.47 -25.71
N ALA A 400 13.23 -32.08 -24.58
CA ALA A 400 14.50 -32.79 -24.47
C ALA A 400 14.57 -34.00 -25.39
N ILE A 401 13.49 -34.78 -25.49
CA ILE A 401 13.42 -35.94 -26.39
C ILE A 401 13.46 -35.50 -27.85
N GLU A 402 12.75 -34.43 -28.21
CA GLU A 402 12.77 -33.84 -29.55
C GLU A 402 14.18 -33.39 -29.92
N ARG A 403 14.88 -32.67 -29.06
CA ARG A 403 16.27 -32.25 -29.26
C ARG A 403 17.22 -33.41 -29.44
N TYR A 404 17.06 -34.47 -28.67
CA TYR A 404 17.89 -35.67 -28.81
C TYR A 404 17.68 -36.34 -30.17
N LYS A 405 16.45 -36.42 -30.67
CA LYS A 405 16.13 -36.95 -32.01
C LYS A 405 16.78 -36.10 -33.11
N GLU A 406 16.62 -34.77 -33.05
CA GLU A 406 17.26 -33.84 -34.02
C GLU A 406 18.79 -33.99 -34.07
N LEU A 407 19.43 -34.12 -32.89
CA LEU A 407 20.88 -34.28 -32.81
C LEU A 407 21.32 -35.62 -33.42
N LYS A 408 20.59 -36.70 -33.19
CA LYS A 408 20.88 -38.02 -33.75
C LYS A 408 20.67 -38.06 -35.25
N GLU A 409 19.66 -37.39 -35.79
CA GLU A 409 19.45 -37.25 -37.23
C GLU A 409 20.58 -36.48 -37.88
N LYS A 410 21.04 -35.37 -37.31
CA LYS A 410 22.18 -34.60 -37.79
C LYS A 410 23.47 -35.41 -37.78
N GLU A 411 23.70 -36.20 -36.73
CA GLU A 411 24.87 -37.09 -36.64
C GLU A 411 24.84 -38.17 -37.73
N ASN A 412 23.68 -38.75 -37.98
CA ASN A 412 23.52 -39.75 -39.05
C ASN A 412 23.72 -39.15 -40.45
N LEU A 413 23.20 -37.94 -40.71
CA LEU A 413 23.42 -37.22 -41.97
C LEU A 413 24.91 -36.90 -42.17
N SER A 414 25.61 -36.43 -41.13
CA SER A 414 27.05 -36.13 -41.23
C SER A 414 27.91 -37.37 -41.50
N LYS A 415 27.52 -38.54 -40.98
CA LYS A 415 28.17 -39.83 -41.27
C LYS A 415 27.91 -40.30 -42.70
N GLN A 416 26.75 -40.01 -43.28
CA GLN A 416 26.40 -40.30 -44.65
C GLN A 416 27.16 -39.44 -45.71
N ILE A 417 27.46 -38.18 -45.32
CA ILE A 417 28.20 -37.24 -46.20
C ILE A 417 29.71 -37.50 -46.15
N ASN A 418 30.22 -38.09 -45.08
CA ASN A 418 31.65 -38.39 -44.90
C ASN A 418 32.07 -39.83 -45.38
N ASN A 419 31.09 -40.64 -45.80
CA ASN A 419 31.31 -41.93 -46.50
C ASN A 419 30.99 -41.79 -48.00
#